data_76b59d9d42e8cbb0f63553b0b4422e7a
#
_entry.id   76b59d9d42e8cbb0f63553b0b4422e7a
#
_cell.length_a   1.000
_cell.length_b   1.000
_cell.length_c   1.000
_cell.angle_alpha   90.00
_cell.angle_beta   90.00
_cell.angle_gamma   90.00
#
_symmetry.space_group_name_H-M   'P 1'
#
loop_
_entity.id
_entity.type
_entity.pdbx_description
1 polymer ?
#
loop_
_entity_poly.entity_id
_entity_poly.type
_entity_poly.pdbx_seq_one_letter_code
_entity_poly.pdbx_strand_id
1 'polypeptide(L)'
;YATNGNTESVVKTNDDLPAPLRSVLDHPIEDQRWRFAYPGVRQLSLGIGDDDERVKLLKIKPGKAAPRHTHRGIEATLVLRGAFRDGNRLYERGQLALADQHIQHRPRAEGDVDCICLAVNDGALRFTDNFGRVARDFFG
;
A
#
# COMPACT_ATOMS: atom_id res chain seq x y z
N TYR A 1 -13.87 42.01 12.93
CA TYR A 1 -13.38 40.90 13.76
C TYR A 1 -12.59 39.94 12.86
N ALA A 2 -11.28 40.06 12.91
CA ALA A 2 -10.40 39.12 12.24
C ALA A 2 -10.31 37.86 13.13
N THR A 3 -10.91 36.76 12.72
CA THR A 3 -10.62 35.45 13.30
C THR A 3 -9.25 35.05 12.80
N ASN A 4 -8.25 35.13 13.67
CA ASN A 4 -6.97 34.46 13.45
C ASN A 4 -7.21 32.96 13.38
N GLY A 5 -7.37 32.43 12.18
CA GLY A 5 -7.28 31.03 11.93
C GLY A 5 -5.84 30.59 12.16
N ASN A 6 -5.56 30.16 13.37
CA ASN A 6 -4.32 29.46 13.69
C ASN A 6 -4.43 28.08 13.00
N THR A 7 -4.00 27.99 11.76
CA THR A 7 -3.71 26.73 11.14
C THR A 7 -2.47 26.17 11.83
N GLU A 8 -2.68 25.46 12.93
CA GLU A 8 -1.64 24.59 13.46
C GLU A 8 -1.20 23.67 12.33
N SER A 9 0.01 23.87 11.85
CA SER A 9 0.63 22.94 10.92
C SER A 9 0.71 21.61 11.65
N VAL A 10 -0.14 20.65 11.27
CA VAL A 10 -0.08 19.30 11.81
C VAL A 10 1.30 18.75 11.47
N VAL A 11 2.13 18.60 12.49
CA VAL A 11 3.45 18.00 12.33
C VAL A 11 3.23 16.57 11.87
N LYS A 12 3.65 16.26 10.65
CA LYS A 12 3.59 14.92 10.11
C LYS A 12 4.60 14.07 10.84
N THR A 13 4.14 12.99 11.47
CA THR A 13 4.97 12.05 12.20
C THR A 13 4.68 10.62 11.75
N ASN A 14 5.58 9.70 12.09
CA ASN A 14 5.39 8.26 11.89
C ASN A 14 5.00 7.54 13.18
N ASP A 15 4.55 8.26 14.21
CA ASP A 15 4.32 7.72 15.55
C ASP A 15 3.23 6.64 15.59
N ASP A 16 2.29 6.66 14.65
CA ASP A 16 1.22 5.67 14.50
C ASP A 16 1.68 4.38 13.78
N LEU A 17 2.91 4.37 13.25
CA LEU A 17 3.45 3.22 12.53
C LEU A 17 4.19 2.28 13.49
N PRO A 18 4.26 0.96 13.17
CA PRO A 18 5.06 0.02 13.95
C PRO A 18 6.53 0.45 14.05
N ALA A 19 7.12 0.28 15.23
CA ALA A 19 8.49 0.72 15.51
C ALA A 19 9.55 0.17 14.52
N PRO A 20 9.50 -1.11 14.08
CA PRO A 20 10.44 -1.60 13.08
C PRO A 20 10.34 -0.86 11.75
N LEU A 21 9.14 -0.47 11.34
CA LEU A 21 8.93 0.30 10.11
C LEU A 21 9.46 1.73 10.26
N ARG A 22 9.23 2.37 11.41
CA ARG A 22 9.75 3.72 11.67
C ARG A 22 11.27 3.80 11.52
N SER A 23 11.98 2.73 11.90
CA SER A 23 13.44 2.70 11.82
C SER A 23 14.00 2.66 10.40
N VAL A 24 13.21 2.23 9.42
CA VAL A 24 13.63 2.17 8.01
C VAL A 24 13.13 3.36 7.17
N LEU A 25 12.26 4.19 7.73
CA LEU A 25 11.77 5.40 7.08
C LEU A 25 12.58 6.60 7.54
N ASP A 26 13.21 7.28 6.60
CA ASP A 26 14.04 8.46 6.86
C ASP A 26 13.25 9.77 7.00
N HIS A 27 11.99 9.78 6.55
CA HIS A 27 11.07 10.92 6.56
C HIS A 27 9.67 10.46 6.96
N PRO A 28 8.75 11.38 7.31
CA PRO A 28 7.33 11.06 7.43
C PRO A 28 6.82 10.31 6.22
N ILE A 29 5.92 9.35 6.43
CA ILE A 29 5.43 8.48 5.35
C ILE A 29 4.78 9.25 4.21
N GLU A 30 4.18 10.40 4.50
CA GLU A 30 3.58 11.29 3.51
C GLU A 30 4.63 11.94 2.59
N ASP A 31 5.84 12.15 3.08
CA ASP A 31 6.92 12.87 2.40
C ASP A 31 7.92 11.93 1.73
N GLN A 32 7.64 10.62 1.71
CA GLN A 32 8.46 9.64 1.01
C GLN A 32 8.37 9.80 -0.50
N ARG A 33 9.36 9.29 -1.23
CA ARG A 33 9.40 9.31 -2.71
C ARG A 33 8.54 8.20 -3.29
N TRP A 34 7.23 8.36 -3.18
CA TRP A 34 6.26 7.44 -3.74
C TRP A 34 6.35 7.40 -5.27
N ARG A 35 6.41 6.20 -5.82
CA ARG A 35 6.44 5.96 -7.27
C ARG A 35 5.06 5.57 -7.77
N PHE A 36 4.74 5.95 -8.99
CA PHE A 36 3.53 5.49 -9.66
C PHE A 36 3.58 3.97 -9.84
N ALA A 37 2.50 3.28 -9.52
CA ALA A 37 2.33 1.85 -9.76
C ALA A 37 1.14 1.56 -10.67
N TYR A 38 0.03 2.26 -10.46
CA TYR A 38 -1.24 2.07 -11.18
C TYR A 38 -2.10 3.31 -10.93
N PRO A 39 -3.12 3.63 -11.78
CA PRO A 39 -4.02 4.75 -11.51
C PRO A 39 -4.62 4.72 -10.09
N GLY A 40 -4.31 5.73 -9.29
CA GLY A 40 -4.70 5.83 -7.88
C GLY A 40 -3.85 4.99 -6.92
N VAL A 41 -2.81 4.31 -7.39
CA VAL A 41 -1.93 3.47 -6.57
C VAL A 41 -0.48 3.93 -6.72
N ARG A 42 0.18 4.14 -5.60
CA ARG A 42 1.62 4.43 -5.51
C ARG A 42 2.31 3.36 -4.67
N GLN A 43 3.58 3.19 -4.88
CA GLN A 43 4.39 2.22 -4.15
C GLN A 43 5.72 2.82 -3.70
N LEU A 44 6.27 2.23 -2.65
CA LEU A 44 7.60 2.53 -2.13
C LEU A 44 8.28 1.23 -1.75
N SER A 45 9.39 0.88 -2.41
CA SER A 45 10.23 -0.24 -1.99
C SER A 45 11.00 0.13 -0.73
N LEU A 46 11.07 -0.79 0.23
CA LEU A 46 11.80 -0.58 1.48
C LEU A 46 13.26 -1.07 1.43
N GLY A 47 13.67 -1.70 0.32
CA GLY A 47 15.04 -2.22 0.16
C GLY A 47 15.41 -3.28 1.19
N ILE A 48 14.44 -4.10 1.63
CA ILE A 48 14.64 -5.15 2.63
C ILE A 48 14.66 -6.52 1.93
N GLY A 49 15.68 -7.32 2.27
CA GLY A 49 15.86 -8.66 1.69
C GLY A 49 16.67 -8.64 0.39
N ASP A 50 16.68 -9.78 -0.30
CA ASP A 50 17.48 -10.00 -1.50
C ASP A 50 16.83 -9.43 -2.78
N ASP A 51 15.57 -9.03 -2.69
CA ASP A 51 14.78 -8.50 -3.80
C ASP A 51 14.00 -7.28 -3.32
N ASP A 52 14.34 -6.12 -3.87
CA ASP A 52 13.74 -4.82 -3.51
C ASP A 52 12.22 -4.77 -3.71
N GLU A 53 11.66 -5.65 -4.54
CA GLU A 53 10.22 -5.69 -4.84
C GLU A 53 9.41 -6.54 -3.84
N ARG A 54 10.08 -7.30 -2.96
CA ARG A 54 9.37 -8.21 -2.05
C ARG A 54 8.74 -7.54 -0.85
N VAL A 55 9.32 -6.45 -0.38
CA VAL A 55 8.82 -5.69 0.78
C VAL A 55 8.60 -4.26 0.37
N LYS A 56 7.36 -3.85 0.33
CA LYS A 56 6.99 -2.51 -0.13
C LYS A 56 5.77 -1.95 0.58
N LEU A 57 5.68 -0.64 0.57
CA LEU A 57 4.46 0.07 0.94
C LEU A 57 3.62 0.34 -0.30
N LEU A 58 2.32 0.20 -0.15
CA LEU A 58 1.31 0.58 -1.13
C LEU A 58 0.47 1.72 -0.56
N LYS A 59 0.20 2.72 -1.37
CA LYS A 59 -0.72 3.81 -1.06
C LYS A 59 -1.81 3.86 -2.12
N ILE A 60 -3.03 3.58 -1.70
CA ILE A 60 -4.20 3.47 -2.57
C ILE A 60 -5.16 4.60 -2.22
N LYS A 61 -5.50 5.44 -3.19
CA LYS A 61 -6.48 6.51 -3.00
C LYS A 61 -7.87 5.96 -2.69
N PRO A 62 -8.70 6.67 -1.91
CA PRO A 62 -10.07 6.25 -1.62
C PRO A 62 -10.85 5.88 -2.88
N GLY A 63 -11.54 4.74 -2.85
CA GLY A 63 -12.33 4.23 -3.97
C GLY A 63 -11.53 3.66 -5.13
N LYS A 64 -10.20 3.74 -5.11
CA LYS A 64 -9.33 3.13 -6.12
C LYS A 64 -8.95 1.72 -5.71
N ALA A 65 -8.60 0.91 -6.68
CA ALA A 65 -8.22 -0.49 -6.49
C ALA A 65 -6.87 -0.77 -7.12
N ALA A 66 -6.10 -1.64 -6.48
CA ALA A 66 -4.93 -2.24 -7.13
C ALA A 66 -5.35 -3.07 -8.34
N PRO A 67 -4.46 -3.27 -9.34
CA PRO A 67 -4.77 -4.15 -10.46
C PRO A 67 -5.10 -5.56 -9.96
N ARG A 68 -6.02 -6.23 -10.66
CA ARG A 68 -6.33 -7.63 -10.40
C ARG A 68 -5.08 -8.48 -10.64
N HIS A 69 -4.70 -9.27 -9.66
CA HIS A 69 -3.46 -10.04 -9.72
C HIS A 69 -3.56 -11.35 -8.94
N THR A 70 -2.66 -12.27 -9.25
CA THR A 70 -2.39 -13.48 -8.49
C THR A 70 -0.91 -13.55 -8.14
N HIS A 71 -0.56 -14.40 -7.17
CA HIS A 71 0.80 -14.60 -6.70
C HIS A 71 1.23 -16.04 -6.93
N ARG A 72 2.54 -16.28 -7.09
CA ARG A 72 3.09 -17.64 -7.07
C ARG A 72 3.27 -18.19 -5.67
N GLY A 73 3.47 -17.33 -4.71
CA GLY A 73 3.66 -17.65 -3.31
C GLY A 73 2.61 -17.03 -2.43
N ILE A 74 3.00 -16.69 -1.22
CA ILE A 74 2.15 -16.02 -0.24
C ILE A 74 2.40 -14.52 -0.29
N GLU A 75 1.33 -13.74 -0.30
CA GLU A 75 1.38 -12.31 -0.01
C GLU A 75 0.74 -12.04 1.35
N ALA A 76 1.46 -11.32 2.19
CA ALA A 76 0.96 -10.77 3.45
C ALA A 76 0.81 -9.26 3.31
N THR A 77 -0.39 -8.75 3.60
CA THR A 77 -0.68 -7.31 3.51
C THR A 77 -1.20 -6.83 4.86
N LEU A 78 -0.42 -5.97 5.52
CA LEU A 78 -0.77 -5.35 6.79
C LEU A 78 -1.28 -3.93 6.54
N VAL A 79 -2.49 -3.63 7.01
CA VAL A 79 -3.04 -2.27 6.93
C VAL A 79 -2.39 -1.38 7.99
N LEU A 80 -1.76 -0.29 7.56
CA LEU A 80 -1.10 0.68 8.43
C LEU A 80 -1.98 1.90 8.70
N ARG A 81 -2.69 2.38 7.67
CA ARG A 81 -3.63 3.51 7.74
C ARG A 81 -4.80 3.26 6.78
N GLY A 82 -5.97 3.76 7.12
CA GLY A 82 -7.15 3.57 6.30
C GLY A 82 -7.68 2.15 6.35
N ALA A 83 -8.28 1.71 5.25
CA ALA A 83 -8.86 0.37 5.12
C ALA A 83 -8.92 -0.04 3.65
N PHE A 84 -8.98 -1.32 3.38
CA PHE A 84 -9.31 -1.84 2.06
C PHE A 84 -10.28 -3.01 2.14
N ARG A 85 -11.03 -3.17 1.07
CA ARG A 85 -11.93 -4.32 0.86
C ARG A 85 -11.35 -5.23 -0.22
N ASP A 86 -11.34 -6.51 0.08
CA ASP A 86 -11.00 -7.55 -0.88
C ASP A 86 -12.13 -8.59 -0.90
N GLY A 87 -12.84 -8.66 -2.01
CA GLY A 87 -14.10 -9.39 -2.06
C GLY A 87 -15.12 -8.86 -1.04
N ASN A 88 -15.62 -9.72 -0.17
CA ASN A 88 -16.57 -9.38 0.88
C ASN A 88 -15.93 -8.98 2.21
N ARG A 89 -14.60 -9.01 2.30
CA ARG A 89 -13.90 -8.77 3.56
C ARG A 89 -13.29 -7.38 3.61
N LEU A 90 -13.57 -6.67 4.69
CA LEU A 90 -12.95 -5.40 5.03
C LEU A 90 -11.75 -5.64 5.95
N TYR A 91 -10.62 -5.03 5.60
CA TYR A 91 -9.42 -5.02 6.41
C TYR A 91 -9.14 -3.59 6.87
N GLU A 92 -9.04 -3.42 8.16
CA GLU A 92 -8.80 -2.14 8.82
C GLU A 92 -7.40 -2.10 9.44
N ARG A 93 -6.98 -0.94 9.91
CA ARG A 93 -5.67 -0.73 10.53
C ARG A 93 -5.32 -1.82 11.54
N GLY A 94 -4.11 -2.38 11.41
CA GLY A 94 -3.60 -3.46 12.26
C GLY A 94 -4.03 -4.85 11.83
N GLN A 95 -4.90 -4.99 10.84
CA GLN A 95 -5.33 -6.29 10.32
C GLN A 95 -4.44 -6.77 9.19
N LEU A 96 -4.22 -8.07 9.14
CA LEU A 96 -3.38 -8.76 8.17
C LEU A 96 -4.24 -9.57 7.20
N ALA A 97 -4.06 -9.34 5.92
CA ALA A 97 -4.61 -10.16 4.85
C ALA A 97 -3.54 -11.11 4.32
N LEU A 98 -3.89 -12.38 4.17
CA LEU A 98 -3.02 -13.39 3.54
C LEU A 98 -3.69 -13.88 2.25
N ALA A 99 -2.93 -13.90 1.16
CA ALA A 99 -3.35 -14.45 -0.10
C ALA A 99 -2.29 -15.42 -0.64
N ASP A 100 -2.72 -16.50 -1.26
CA ASP A 100 -1.85 -17.46 -1.89
C ASP A 100 -2.01 -17.48 -3.43
N GLN A 101 -1.29 -18.38 -4.11
CA GLN A 101 -1.29 -18.48 -5.57
C GLN A 101 -2.65 -18.83 -6.18
N HIS A 102 -3.60 -19.32 -5.40
CA HIS A 102 -4.94 -19.75 -5.85
C HIS A 102 -5.95 -18.62 -5.77
N ILE A 103 -5.60 -17.49 -5.11
CA ILE A 103 -6.48 -16.35 -4.90
C ILE A 103 -6.14 -15.26 -5.91
N GLN A 104 -7.13 -14.95 -6.76
CA GLN A 104 -7.11 -13.75 -7.59
C GLN A 104 -7.84 -12.65 -6.84
N HIS A 105 -7.17 -11.54 -6.56
CA HIS A 105 -7.74 -10.49 -5.76
C HIS A 105 -7.50 -9.09 -6.33
N ARG A 106 -8.36 -8.16 -5.94
CA ARG A 106 -8.30 -6.75 -6.32
C ARG A 106 -8.69 -5.89 -5.12
N PRO A 107 -7.74 -5.61 -4.23
CA PRO A 107 -8.01 -4.78 -3.06
C PRO A 107 -8.39 -3.35 -3.46
N ARG A 108 -9.48 -2.86 -2.88
CA ARG A 108 -10.01 -1.50 -3.10
C ARG A 108 -9.98 -0.72 -1.80
N ALA A 109 -9.37 0.47 -1.81
CA ALA A 109 -9.38 1.34 -0.65
C ALA A 109 -10.80 1.80 -0.30
N GLU A 110 -11.17 1.66 0.96
CA GLU A 110 -12.46 2.07 1.54
C GLU A 110 -12.28 3.31 2.40
N GLY A 111 -13.38 4.08 2.53
CA GLY A 111 -13.38 5.29 3.34
C GLY A 111 -12.95 6.52 2.56
N ASP A 112 -12.54 7.55 3.27
CA ASP A 112 -12.26 8.90 2.75
C ASP A 112 -10.78 9.31 2.89
N VAL A 113 -9.94 8.40 3.40
CA VAL A 113 -8.49 8.59 3.48
C VAL A 113 -7.75 7.55 2.67
N ASP A 114 -6.50 7.83 2.31
CA ASP A 114 -5.64 6.87 1.61
C ASP A 114 -5.47 5.60 2.46
N CYS A 115 -5.53 4.44 1.80
CA CYS A 115 -5.14 3.18 2.40
C CYS A 115 -3.63 2.98 2.22
N ILE A 116 -2.90 2.88 3.31
CA ILE A 116 -1.47 2.58 3.30
C ILE A 116 -1.26 1.20 3.90
N CYS A 117 -0.64 0.31 3.12
CA CYS A 117 -0.37 -1.07 3.48
C CYS A 117 1.10 -1.41 3.36
N LEU A 118 1.57 -2.28 4.23
CA LEU A 118 2.83 -2.99 4.07
C LEU A 118 2.53 -4.32 3.37
N ALA A 119 3.11 -4.53 2.20
CA ALA A 119 2.97 -5.76 1.44
C ALA A 119 4.30 -6.53 1.42
N VAL A 120 4.23 -7.80 1.78
CA VAL A 120 5.36 -8.74 1.72
C VAL A 120 4.97 -9.91 0.83
N ASN A 121 5.83 -10.21 -0.13
CA ASN A 121 5.57 -11.20 -1.16
C ASN A 121 6.76 -12.15 -1.29
N ASP A 122 6.51 -13.46 -1.25
CA ASP A 122 7.56 -14.47 -1.39
C ASP A 122 7.65 -15.07 -2.80
N GLY A 123 6.87 -14.54 -3.75
CA GLY A 123 6.87 -15.01 -5.13
C GLY A 123 6.62 -13.89 -6.14
N ALA A 124 6.68 -14.23 -7.42
CA ALA A 124 6.44 -13.29 -8.51
C ALA A 124 4.96 -12.95 -8.64
N LEU A 125 4.64 -11.67 -8.79
CA LEU A 125 3.29 -11.20 -9.09
C LEU A 125 2.89 -11.54 -10.52
N ARG A 126 1.62 -11.90 -10.70
CA ARG A 126 0.98 -12.09 -12.00
C ARG A 126 -0.20 -11.14 -12.13
N PHE A 127 -0.19 -10.29 -13.13
CA PHE A 127 -1.32 -9.42 -13.47
C PHE A 127 -2.24 -10.12 -14.45
N THR A 128 -3.53 -10.09 -14.18
CA THR A 128 -4.55 -10.82 -14.93
C THR A 128 -5.47 -9.93 -15.76
N ASP A 129 -5.40 -8.62 -15.59
CA ASP A 129 -6.05 -7.65 -16.47
C ASP A 129 -5.05 -7.05 -17.47
N ASN A 130 -5.57 -6.49 -18.55
CA ASN A 130 -4.72 -5.94 -19.62
C ASN A 130 -3.89 -4.76 -19.13
N PHE A 131 -4.44 -3.93 -18.26
CA PHE A 131 -3.71 -2.78 -17.73
C PHE A 131 -2.64 -3.19 -16.73
N GLY A 132 -2.93 -4.20 -15.91
CA GLY A 132 -1.93 -4.76 -15.00
C GLY A 132 -0.74 -5.37 -15.74
N ARG A 133 -0.94 -5.97 -16.92
CA ARG A 133 0.14 -6.45 -17.77
C ARG A 133 1.03 -5.31 -18.24
N VAL A 134 0.44 -4.22 -18.72
CA VAL A 134 1.18 -3.02 -19.12
C VAL A 134 1.99 -2.46 -17.95
N ALA A 135 1.37 -2.36 -16.76
CA ALA A 135 2.07 -1.89 -15.57
C ALA A 135 3.27 -2.79 -15.21
N ARG A 136 3.13 -4.11 -15.34
CA ARG A 136 4.23 -5.05 -15.12
C ARG A 136 5.39 -4.79 -16.10
N ASP A 137 5.10 -4.59 -17.38
CA ASP A 137 6.12 -4.37 -18.39
C ASP A 137 6.90 -3.07 -18.16
N PHE A 138 6.28 -2.07 -17.53
CA PHE A 138 6.92 -0.81 -17.15
C PHE A 138 7.65 -0.85 -15.80
N PHE A 139 7.19 -1.64 -14.84
CA PHE A 139 7.61 -1.60 -13.43
C PHE A 139 8.07 -2.97 -12.89
N GLY A 140 8.06 -3.98 -13.71
CA GLY A 140 8.41 -5.35 -13.37
C GLY A 140 9.88 -5.64 -13.16
#